data_e41c277c417d25d155237ed83cb03f05
#
_entry.id   e41c277c417d25d155237ed83cb03f05
#
_cell.length_a   1.000
_cell.length_b   1.000
_cell.length_c   1.000
_cell.angle_alpha   90.00
_cell.angle_beta   90.00
_cell.angle_gamma   90.00
#
_symmetry.space_group_name_H-M   'P 1'
#
loop_
_entity.id
_entity.type
_entity.pdbx_description
1 polymer ?
#
loop_
_entity_poly.entity_id
_entity_poly.type
_entity_poly.pdbx_seq_one_letter_code
_entity_poly.pdbx_strand_id
1 'polypeptide(L)'
;MKENLTFDDINIVPKYSELKSRQDVDLNTNFTKKTTLHRTPIVAAPMDTICEYKMADQLLDQGSVGVLHRFRSIEKQALDMKRLWNRWDSWYNIGDPDEDRTDHHRIFDEWYKGVYHWNSPPTKSDYEDLHELLWFADEAQRDEDFWSTRPLCAAVGVTGDYMERAQELVNNGCNVLLIDVAHGHHQLVKEAIRRIKNETNVEVVAGSIATKRAAVDLIEWGADALRVGIGNGSLCETRIRTGVGVPQVSALIDVCSVADNHSVPVIADGGIRYVGDVAKSLGLGASSVMVGSLFSGTKETPGEIIKQGEWPNERLYKKYRGSASLDSKLDRGESNNVEGNSKIIEYKGKVIRIISDIRDGLRSAFSYVGASDVLDFQSKCEFVRVTSNGTIEAKPHLLSR
;
A
#
# COMPACT_ATOMS: atom_id res chain seq x y z
N MET A 1 -26.36 -1.79 -21.26
CA MET A 1 -25.05 -1.67 -20.56
C MET A 1 -25.34 -1.30 -19.11
N LYS A 2 -24.60 -1.90 -18.14
CA LYS A 2 -24.70 -1.58 -16.72
C LYS A 2 -23.91 -0.29 -16.45
N GLU A 3 -24.44 0.62 -15.65
CA GLU A 3 -23.71 1.80 -15.18
C GLU A 3 -22.60 1.39 -14.22
N ASN A 4 -21.42 1.99 -14.36
CA ASN A 4 -20.25 1.69 -13.54
C ASN A 4 -19.82 2.94 -12.75
N LEU A 5 -19.52 2.75 -11.47
CA LEU A 5 -19.32 3.81 -10.48
C LEU A 5 -17.83 3.99 -10.13
N THR A 6 -17.44 5.23 -9.88
CA THR A 6 -16.17 5.66 -9.30
C THR A 6 -16.35 6.09 -7.83
N PHE A 7 -15.29 6.43 -7.12
CA PHE A 7 -15.40 6.95 -5.73
C PHE A 7 -16.13 8.29 -5.66
N ASP A 8 -16.18 9.08 -6.74
CA ASP A 8 -16.91 10.34 -6.78
C ASP A 8 -18.43 10.14 -6.87
N ASP A 9 -18.89 8.95 -7.28
CA ASP A 9 -20.30 8.65 -7.47
C ASP A 9 -21.01 8.15 -6.21
N ILE A 10 -20.27 7.95 -5.11
CA ILE A 10 -20.81 7.39 -3.87
C ILE A 10 -20.29 8.12 -2.63
N ASN A 11 -21.09 8.15 -1.56
CA ASN A 11 -20.66 8.47 -0.20
C ASN A 11 -21.14 7.43 0.79
N ILE A 12 -20.42 7.29 1.91
CA ILE A 12 -20.82 6.43 3.04
C ILE A 12 -21.88 7.17 3.85
N VAL A 13 -22.95 6.46 4.23
CA VAL A 13 -24.03 6.99 5.06
C VAL A 13 -23.61 6.93 6.53
N PRO A 14 -23.67 8.04 7.28
CA PRO A 14 -23.40 8.01 8.71
C PRO A 14 -24.49 7.23 9.45
N LYS A 15 -24.12 6.54 10.54
CA LYS A 15 -25.00 5.73 11.37
C LYS A 15 -24.87 6.09 12.84
N TYR A 16 -25.77 5.58 13.66
CA TYR A 16 -25.67 5.67 15.12
C TYR A 16 -24.38 5.00 15.60
N SER A 17 -23.66 5.67 16.49
CA SER A 17 -22.38 5.21 17.03
C SER A 17 -22.38 5.22 18.56
N GLU A 18 -21.90 4.13 19.13
CA GLU A 18 -21.69 3.98 20.59
C GLU A 18 -20.20 4.08 20.96
N LEU A 19 -19.32 4.32 19.98
CA LEU A 19 -17.89 4.48 20.22
C LEU A 19 -17.61 5.69 21.09
N LYS A 20 -16.89 5.49 22.19
CA LYS A 20 -16.52 6.55 23.13
C LYS A 20 -15.34 7.37 22.65
N SER A 21 -14.42 6.74 21.91
CA SER A 21 -13.23 7.37 21.34
C SER A 21 -12.95 6.82 19.95
N ARG A 22 -12.42 7.65 19.06
CA ARG A 22 -11.87 7.23 17.78
C ARG A 22 -10.63 6.35 17.93
N GLN A 23 -9.94 6.44 19.07
CA GLN A 23 -8.79 5.61 19.41
C GLN A 23 -9.17 4.15 19.68
N ASP A 24 -10.44 3.88 20.02
CA ASP A 24 -10.95 2.53 20.26
C ASP A 24 -11.13 1.71 18.95
N VAL A 25 -10.91 2.35 17.78
CA VAL A 25 -11.05 1.71 16.47
C VAL A 25 -9.81 0.89 16.15
N ASP A 26 -10.01 -0.41 15.92
CA ASP A 26 -8.98 -1.32 15.40
C ASP A 26 -8.96 -1.29 13.86
N LEU A 27 -7.80 -0.98 13.29
CA LEU A 27 -7.58 -0.96 11.85
C LEU A 27 -6.79 -2.19 11.33
N ASN A 28 -6.57 -3.20 12.18
CA ASN A 28 -5.93 -4.45 11.78
C ASN A 28 -6.77 -5.17 10.71
N THR A 29 -6.09 -5.74 9.71
CA THR A 29 -6.76 -6.41 8.60
C THR A 29 -5.87 -7.43 7.91
N ASN A 30 -6.45 -8.41 7.26
CA ASN A 30 -5.71 -9.40 6.51
C ASN A 30 -5.17 -8.81 5.18
N PHE A 31 -3.87 -8.92 4.96
CA PHE A 31 -3.25 -8.60 3.67
C PHE A 31 -3.37 -9.77 2.69
N THR A 32 -3.09 -10.97 3.19
CA THR A 32 -3.28 -12.25 2.50
C THR A 32 -3.98 -13.22 3.45
N LYS A 33 -4.09 -14.51 3.10
CA LYS A 33 -4.73 -15.51 3.97
C LYS A 33 -4.01 -15.72 5.30
N LYS A 34 -2.70 -15.49 5.37
CA LYS A 34 -1.86 -15.76 6.55
C LYS A 34 -1.13 -14.54 7.10
N THR A 35 -1.05 -13.46 6.33
CA THR A 35 -0.34 -12.24 6.75
C THR A 35 -1.32 -11.12 7.04
N THR A 36 -1.01 -10.31 8.04
CA THR A 36 -1.85 -9.25 8.59
C THR A 36 -1.16 -7.89 8.47
N LEU A 37 -1.91 -6.86 8.14
CA LEU A 37 -1.52 -5.47 8.33
C LEU A 37 -2.03 -5.01 9.69
N HIS A 38 -1.14 -4.41 10.45
CA HIS A 38 -1.46 -3.90 11.79
C HIS A 38 -1.62 -2.38 11.74
N ARG A 39 -2.71 -1.84 12.30
CA ARG A 39 -2.98 -0.40 12.47
C ARG A 39 -3.26 0.42 11.21
N THR A 40 -2.77 0.01 10.03
CA THR A 40 -2.96 0.81 8.82
C THR A 40 -3.15 -0.09 7.61
N PRO A 41 -4.34 -0.19 7.04
CA PRO A 41 -4.68 -1.09 5.92
C PRO A 41 -4.16 -0.56 4.57
N ILE A 42 -2.86 -0.19 4.51
CA ILE A 42 -2.25 0.48 3.36
C ILE A 42 -1.09 -0.34 2.79
N VAL A 43 -0.98 -0.32 1.48
CA VAL A 43 0.06 -1.01 0.71
C VAL A 43 0.74 0.01 -0.23
N ALA A 44 2.07 0.16 -0.20
CA ALA A 44 2.74 0.96 -1.22
C ALA A 44 2.87 0.19 -2.54
N ALA A 45 2.49 0.85 -3.63
CA ALA A 45 2.50 0.28 -4.97
C ALA A 45 3.93 -0.07 -5.44
N PRO A 46 4.13 -1.20 -6.17
CA PRO A 46 5.43 -1.65 -6.68
C PRO A 46 5.90 -0.83 -7.88
N MET A 47 6.13 0.45 -7.68
CA MET A 47 6.59 1.38 -8.71
C MET A 47 7.99 1.89 -8.38
N ASP A 48 8.82 2.06 -9.40
CA ASP A 48 10.21 2.49 -9.28
C ASP A 48 10.40 3.95 -8.78
N THR A 49 9.32 4.68 -8.64
CA THR A 49 9.27 6.02 -8.04
C THR A 49 8.43 6.07 -6.76
N ILE A 50 8.03 4.91 -6.22
CA ILE A 50 7.23 4.82 -4.99
C ILE A 50 7.91 3.95 -3.94
N CYS A 51 8.20 2.67 -4.24
CA CYS A 51 8.58 1.71 -3.21
C CYS A 51 9.87 0.96 -3.52
N GLU A 52 10.92 1.33 -2.81
CA GLU A 52 12.15 0.58 -2.58
C GLU A 52 12.36 0.42 -1.06
N TYR A 53 13.56 0.02 -0.63
CA TYR A 53 13.89 -0.26 0.78
C TYR A 53 13.38 0.81 1.74
N LYS A 54 13.68 2.11 1.53
CA LYS A 54 13.34 3.18 2.47
C LYS A 54 11.83 3.34 2.69
N MET A 55 11.04 3.19 1.64
CA MET A 55 9.59 3.25 1.74
C MET A 55 9.03 2.00 2.43
N ALA A 56 9.49 0.81 2.02
CA ALA A 56 9.05 -0.45 2.61
C ALA A 56 9.38 -0.51 4.10
N ASP A 57 10.57 -0.06 4.49
CA ASP A 57 11.05 0.02 5.85
C ASP A 57 10.16 0.91 6.74
N GLN A 58 9.86 2.13 6.29
CA GLN A 58 8.96 3.04 7.03
C GLN A 58 7.53 2.51 7.12
N LEU A 59 7.02 1.85 6.09
CA LEU A 59 5.68 1.25 6.13
C LEU A 59 5.60 0.09 7.09
N LEU A 60 6.65 -0.72 7.17
CA LEU A 60 6.73 -1.80 8.13
C LEU A 60 6.64 -1.27 9.57
N ASP A 61 7.29 -0.17 9.92
CA ASP A 61 7.16 0.48 11.24
C ASP A 61 5.74 0.94 11.54
N GLN A 62 4.95 1.23 10.53
CA GLN A 62 3.58 1.68 10.67
C GLN A 62 2.55 0.55 10.58
N GLY A 63 2.99 -0.73 10.63
CA GLY A 63 2.12 -1.89 10.48
C GLY A 63 1.50 -2.06 9.10
N SER A 64 2.05 -1.37 8.11
CA SER A 64 1.68 -1.43 6.69
C SER A 64 2.71 -2.23 5.90
N VAL A 65 2.55 -2.34 4.59
CA VAL A 65 3.49 -3.06 3.73
C VAL A 65 3.91 -2.24 2.51
N GLY A 66 5.21 -2.25 2.22
CA GLY A 66 5.75 -1.78 0.94
C GLY A 66 6.06 -2.96 0.03
N VAL A 67 5.56 -2.91 -1.22
CA VAL A 67 5.88 -3.93 -2.21
C VAL A 67 7.12 -3.50 -2.99
N LEU A 68 8.25 -4.20 -2.82
CA LEU A 68 9.47 -3.91 -3.57
C LEU A 68 9.25 -4.15 -5.06
N HIS A 69 9.48 -3.10 -5.88
CA HIS A 69 9.25 -3.19 -7.32
C HIS A 69 10.27 -4.07 -8.05
N ARG A 70 9.86 -4.67 -9.19
CA ARG A 70 10.66 -5.61 -10.01
C ARG A 70 11.49 -4.97 -11.14
N PHE A 71 11.41 -3.64 -11.31
CA PHE A 71 12.09 -2.91 -12.40
C PHE A 71 13.56 -2.60 -12.07
N ARG A 72 14.28 -3.64 -11.62
CA ARG A 72 15.69 -3.62 -11.23
C ARG A 72 16.25 -5.04 -11.26
N SER A 73 17.56 -5.20 -11.10
CA SER A 73 18.16 -6.54 -11.09
C SER A 73 17.65 -7.38 -9.89
N ILE A 74 17.73 -8.70 -10.01
CA ILE A 74 17.34 -9.65 -8.97
C ILE A 74 18.13 -9.37 -7.70
N GLU A 75 19.44 -9.20 -7.82
CA GLU A 75 20.35 -9.00 -6.69
C GLU A 75 20.01 -7.74 -5.88
N LYS A 76 19.66 -6.65 -6.56
CA LYS A 76 19.28 -5.40 -5.89
C LYS A 76 17.96 -5.53 -5.14
N GLN A 77 16.97 -6.21 -5.74
CA GLN A 77 15.68 -6.43 -5.10
C GLN A 77 15.81 -7.39 -3.91
N ALA A 78 16.58 -8.46 -4.06
CA ALA A 78 16.89 -9.43 -3.01
C ALA A 78 17.70 -8.81 -1.87
N LEU A 79 18.65 -7.93 -2.18
CA LEU A 79 19.40 -7.20 -1.15
C LEU A 79 18.49 -6.31 -0.29
N ASP A 80 17.54 -5.60 -0.90
CA ASP A 80 16.60 -4.80 -0.14
C ASP A 80 15.66 -5.68 0.70
N MET A 81 15.24 -6.82 0.19
CA MET A 81 14.45 -7.80 0.94
C MET A 81 15.23 -8.34 2.14
N LYS A 82 16.50 -8.72 1.95
CA LYS A 82 17.38 -9.17 3.03
C LYS A 82 17.59 -8.10 4.10
N ARG A 83 17.68 -6.83 3.73
CA ARG A 83 17.78 -5.73 4.69
C ARG A 83 16.51 -5.59 5.53
N LEU A 84 15.33 -5.72 4.92
CA LEU A 84 14.04 -5.72 5.64
C LEU A 84 13.94 -6.92 6.58
N TRP A 85 14.36 -8.11 6.12
CA TRP A 85 14.39 -9.32 6.92
C TRP A 85 15.36 -9.22 8.10
N ASN A 86 16.61 -8.80 7.88
CA ASN A 86 17.61 -8.69 8.93
C ASN A 86 17.25 -7.65 9.99
N ARG A 87 16.56 -6.58 9.60
CA ARG A 87 16.04 -5.61 10.55
C ARG A 87 15.06 -6.27 11.50
N TRP A 88 14.21 -7.15 10.98
CA TRP A 88 13.29 -7.93 11.81
C TRP A 88 14.01 -8.91 12.72
N ASP A 89 14.93 -9.71 12.16
CA ASP A 89 15.69 -10.70 12.91
C ASP A 89 16.51 -10.08 14.06
N SER A 90 17.07 -8.90 13.83
CA SER A 90 17.79 -8.15 14.87
C SER A 90 16.86 -7.67 16.00
N TRP A 91 15.61 -7.33 15.72
CA TRP A 91 14.62 -6.94 16.74
C TRP A 91 14.11 -8.16 17.53
N TYR A 92 13.90 -9.29 16.87
CA TYR A 92 13.44 -10.52 17.51
C TYR A 92 14.54 -11.18 18.36
N ASN A 93 15.80 -11.04 17.97
CA ASN A 93 16.97 -11.60 18.68
C ASN A 93 17.62 -10.61 19.68
N ILE A 94 17.16 -9.36 19.78
CA ILE A 94 17.58 -8.42 20.82
C ILE A 94 16.66 -8.59 22.04
N GLY A 95 17.00 -9.54 22.88
CA GLY A 95 16.58 -9.44 24.24
C GLY A 95 15.91 -10.66 24.84
N ASP A 96 16.67 -11.31 25.71
CA ASP A 96 16.15 -11.96 26.90
C ASP A 96 15.33 -10.90 27.69
N PRO A 97 14.06 -11.20 28.08
CA PRO A 97 13.21 -10.26 28.83
C PRO A 97 13.80 -9.78 30.17
N ASP A 98 14.90 -10.38 30.62
CA ASP A 98 15.59 -10.08 31.89
C ASP A 98 16.85 -9.20 31.72
N GLU A 99 17.26 -8.79 30.51
CA GLU A 99 18.35 -7.84 30.30
C GLU A 99 17.87 -6.39 30.43
N ASP A 100 18.68 -5.60 31.17
CA ASP A 100 18.41 -4.24 31.64
C ASP A 100 17.90 -3.29 30.52
N ARG A 101 16.66 -2.79 30.66
CA ARG A 101 15.96 -1.86 29.74
C ARG A 101 16.73 -0.58 29.38
N THR A 102 17.81 -0.26 30.11
CA THR A 102 18.68 0.90 29.86
C THR A 102 19.50 0.77 28.57
N ASP A 103 19.84 -0.46 28.15
CA ASP A 103 20.59 -0.68 26.91
C ASP A 103 19.72 -0.53 25.65
N HIS A 104 18.42 -0.85 25.72
CA HIS A 104 17.50 -0.67 24.60
C HIS A 104 17.30 0.79 24.22
N HIS A 105 17.21 1.69 25.20
CA HIS A 105 17.18 3.14 24.95
C HIS A 105 18.48 3.66 24.34
N ARG A 106 19.64 3.12 24.74
CA ARG A 106 20.94 3.50 24.18
C ARG A 106 21.10 3.06 22.72
N ILE A 107 20.73 1.80 22.42
CA ILE A 107 20.79 1.25 21.06
C ILE A 107 19.82 2.00 20.15
N PHE A 108 18.62 2.33 20.63
CA PHE A 108 17.66 3.12 19.91
C PHE A 108 18.15 4.55 19.64
N ASP A 109 18.74 5.19 20.65
CA ASP A 109 19.33 6.53 20.55
C ASP A 109 20.50 6.58 19.55
N GLU A 110 21.37 5.55 19.53
CA GLU A 110 22.47 5.42 18.57
C GLU A 110 21.95 5.16 17.16
N TRP A 111 20.92 4.31 17.01
CA TRP A 111 20.25 4.05 15.74
C TRP A 111 19.55 5.31 15.23
N TYR A 112 18.81 5.99 16.09
CA TYR A 112 18.11 7.23 15.77
C TYR A 112 19.09 8.35 15.36
N LYS A 113 20.20 8.50 16.04
CA LYS A 113 21.29 9.44 15.69
C LYS A 113 21.97 9.06 14.38
N GLY A 114 22.11 7.78 14.08
CA GLY A 114 22.69 7.28 12.82
C GLY A 114 21.76 7.45 11.60
N VAL A 115 20.45 7.37 11.78
CA VAL A 115 19.43 7.50 10.71
C VAL A 115 19.05 8.96 10.47
N TYR A 116 19.03 9.78 11.53
CA TYR A 116 18.70 11.20 11.47
C TYR A 116 19.96 12.02 11.80
N HIS A 117 20.70 12.44 10.79
CA HIS A 117 21.80 13.41 10.97
C HIS A 117 21.20 14.76 11.43
N TRP A 118 21.25 15.02 12.72
CA TRP A 118 20.79 16.26 13.32
C TRP A 118 21.75 17.41 13.02
N ASN A 119 21.36 18.29 12.12
CA ASN A 119 21.99 19.61 11.98
C ASN A 119 21.23 20.71 12.76
N SER A 120 20.17 20.35 13.48
CA SER A 120 19.36 21.26 14.31
C SER A 120 18.71 20.48 15.46
N PRO A 121 18.44 21.09 16.62
CA PRO A 121 17.76 20.43 17.74
C PRO A 121 16.36 19.95 17.32
N PRO A 122 15.88 18.80 17.87
CA PRO A 122 14.57 18.25 17.56
C PRO A 122 13.46 19.24 17.90
N THR A 123 12.45 19.29 17.05
CA THR A 123 11.24 20.05 17.30
C THR A 123 10.27 19.26 18.19
N LYS A 124 9.25 19.94 18.75
CA LYS A 124 8.19 19.25 19.53
C LYS A 124 7.51 18.13 18.72
N SER A 125 7.33 18.32 17.41
CA SER A 125 6.80 17.30 16.50
C SER A 125 7.72 16.09 16.37
N ASP A 126 9.04 16.28 16.40
CA ASP A 126 10.00 15.16 16.32
C ASP A 126 9.98 14.32 17.61
N TYR A 127 9.69 14.94 18.77
CA TYR A 127 9.49 14.22 20.04
C TYR A 127 8.14 13.49 20.11
N GLU A 128 7.08 14.04 19.53
CA GLU A 128 5.77 13.38 19.41
C GLU A 128 5.87 12.18 18.49
N ASP A 129 6.54 12.30 17.33
CA ASP A 129 6.86 11.20 16.41
C ASP A 129 7.71 10.12 17.12
N LEU A 130 8.66 10.52 17.98
CA LEU A 130 9.52 9.62 18.75
C LEU A 130 8.74 8.88 19.84
N HIS A 131 7.86 9.56 20.54
CA HIS A 131 7.04 8.96 21.60
C HIS A 131 6.07 7.94 21.03
N GLU A 132 5.50 8.21 19.86
CA GLU A 132 4.65 7.27 19.12
C GLU A 132 5.45 6.04 18.66
N LEU A 133 6.69 6.22 18.20
CA LEU A 133 7.61 5.14 17.81
C LEU A 133 8.07 4.28 19.00
N LEU A 134 8.36 4.90 20.15
CA LEU A 134 8.78 4.20 21.37
C LEU A 134 7.63 3.39 21.98
N TRP A 135 6.43 3.95 22.01
CA TRP A 135 5.23 3.24 22.45
C TRP A 135 4.94 2.04 21.55
N PHE A 136 5.24 2.18 20.25
CA PHE A 136 5.16 1.12 19.26
C PHE A 136 6.13 -0.04 19.51
N ALA A 137 7.38 0.28 19.85
CA ALA A 137 8.39 -0.74 20.13
C ALA A 137 8.01 -1.55 21.37
N ASP A 138 7.46 -0.89 22.40
CA ASP A 138 7.07 -1.53 23.66
C ASP A 138 5.82 -2.43 23.51
N GLU A 139 4.86 -2.04 22.65
CA GLU A 139 3.65 -2.83 22.38
C GLU A 139 3.93 -3.98 21.39
N ALA A 140 4.78 -3.74 20.40
CA ALA A 140 5.19 -4.75 19.41
C ALA A 140 6.08 -5.85 20.02
N GLN A 141 6.88 -5.55 21.08
CA GLN A 141 7.64 -6.58 21.82
C GLN A 141 6.75 -7.57 22.57
N ARG A 142 5.48 -7.22 22.82
CA ARG A 142 4.55 -8.06 23.59
C ARG A 142 3.69 -8.98 22.73
N ASP A 143 3.71 -8.80 21.42
CA ASP A 143 2.84 -9.52 20.47
C ASP A 143 3.65 -10.34 19.49
N GLU A 144 3.90 -11.63 19.84
CA GLU A 144 4.54 -12.60 18.93
C GLU A 144 3.76 -12.74 17.61
N ASP A 145 2.43 -12.59 17.62
CA ASP A 145 1.59 -12.66 16.43
C ASP A 145 1.84 -11.48 15.49
N PHE A 146 2.13 -10.29 16.03
CA PHE A 146 2.47 -9.12 15.23
C PHE A 146 3.66 -9.37 14.31
N TRP A 147 4.72 -10.00 14.82
CA TRP A 147 5.94 -10.24 14.06
C TRP A 147 5.83 -11.43 13.11
N SER A 148 5.17 -12.51 13.55
CA SER A 148 5.05 -13.76 12.79
C SER A 148 4.15 -13.65 11.56
N THR A 149 3.15 -12.76 11.60
CA THR A 149 2.19 -12.55 10.50
C THR A 149 2.53 -11.39 9.57
N ARG A 150 3.64 -10.70 9.79
CA ARG A 150 4.01 -9.48 9.06
C ARG A 150 4.40 -9.75 7.61
N PRO A 151 3.84 -9.03 6.63
CA PRO A 151 4.18 -9.26 5.23
C PRO A 151 5.51 -8.61 4.84
N LEU A 152 6.43 -9.40 4.27
CA LEU A 152 7.60 -8.97 3.52
C LEU A 152 7.33 -9.24 2.05
N CYS A 153 6.95 -8.20 1.31
CA CYS A 153 6.34 -8.35 -0.01
C CYS A 153 7.22 -7.80 -1.13
N ALA A 154 7.34 -8.56 -2.23
CA ALA A 154 8.03 -8.11 -3.44
C ALA A 154 7.25 -8.49 -4.70
N ALA A 155 7.39 -7.65 -5.74
CA ALA A 155 6.76 -7.87 -7.04
C ALA A 155 7.61 -8.77 -7.94
N VAL A 156 6.93 -9.65 -8.68
CA VAL A 156 7.50 -10.48 -9.75
C VAL A 156 6.68 -10.36 -11.03
N GLY A 157 7.28 -10.70 -12.17
CA GLY A 157 6.57 -10.81 -13.45
C GLY A 157 5.96 -12.20 -13.65
N VAL A 158 5.66 -12.53 -14.94
CA VAL A 158 5.16 -13.85 -15.37
C VAL A 158 5.95 -14.41 -16.56
N THR A 159 7.00 -13.72 -16.97
CA THR A 159 7.89 -14.11 -18.09
C THR A 159 9.34 -13.83 -17.72
N GLY A 160 10.27 -14.37 -18.49
CA GLY A 160 11.71 -14.16 -18.29
C GLY A 160 12.19 -14.75 -16.97
N ASP A 161 12.87 -13.94 -16.18
CA ASP A 161 13.56 -14.30 -14.93
C ASP A 161 12.62 -14.46 -13.70
N TYR A 162 11.30 -14.41 -13.88
CA TYR A 162 10.37 -14.29 -12.76
C TYR A 162 10.51 -15.38 -11.70
N MET A 163 10.83 -16.60 -12.09
CA MET A 163 10.95 -17.72 -11.16
C MET A 163 12.28 -17.71 -10.41
N GLU A 164 13.39 -17.39 -11.08
CA GLU A 164 14.69 -17.17 -10.47
C GLU A 164 14.60 -16.00 -9.45
N ARG A 165 13.96 -14.91 -9.83
CA ARG A 165 13.66 -13.76 -8.97
C ARG A 165 12.82 -14.15 -7.75
N ALA A 166 11.76 -14.92 -7.97
CA ALA A 166 10.91 -15.42 -6.88
C ALA A 166 11.70 -16.23 -5.87
N GLN A 167 12.51 -17.19 -6.36
CA GLN A 167 13.34 -18.03 -5.51
C GLN A 167 14.36 -17.22 -4.71
N GLU A 168 15.05 -16.28 -5.38
CA GLU A 168 16.04 -15.44 -4.70
C GLU A 168 15.40 -14.53 -3.64
N LEU A 169 14.22 -13.98 -3.90
CA LEU A 169 13.47 -13.18 -2.92
C LEU A 169 13.07 -14.02 -1.70
N VAL A 170 12.57 -15.24 -1.93
CA VAL A 170 12.19 -16.17 -0.85
C VAL A 170 13.40 -16.54 0.00
N ASN A 171 14.54 -16.85 -0.63
CA ASN A 171 15.80 -17.15 0.06
C ASN A 171 16.29 -15.96 0.94
N ASN A 172 15.82 -14.75 0.66
CA ASN A 172 16.14 -13.54 1.40
C ASN A 172 14.99 -13.03 2.29
N GLY A 173 14.02 -13.89 2.65
CA GLY A 173 13.00 -13.63 3.66
C GLY A 173 11.65 -13.13 3.14
N CYS A 174 11.46 -13.04 1.82
CA CYS A 174 10.15 -12.70 1.26
C CYS A 174 9.12 -13.80 1.59
N ASN A 175 8.01 -13.43 2.21
CA ASN A 175 6.91 -14.34 2.52
C ASN A 175 5.65 -14.11 1.68
N VAL A 176 5.58 -13.00 0.94
CA VAL A 176 4.49 -12.69 0.01
C VAL A 176 5.04 -12.24 -1.33
N LEU A 177 4.68 -12.90 -2.42
CA LEU A 177 5.00 -12.48 -3.78
C LEU A 177 3.77 -11.87 -4.45
N LEU A 178 3.93 -10.66 -5.03
CA LEU A 178 2.89 -9.99 -5.80
C LEU A 178 3.19 -10.15 -7.30
N ILE A 179 2.29 -10.79 -8.04
CA ILE A 179 2.35 -10.86 -9.49
C ILE A 179 1.91 -9.50 -10.07
N ASP A 180 2.89 -8.77 -10.62
CA ASP A 180 2.70 -7.40 -11.11
C ASP A 180 2.59 -7.36 -12.64
N VAL A 181 1.36 -7.45 -13.12
CA VAL A 181 0.98 -7.32 -14.54
C VAL A 181 -0.22 -6.39 -14.71
N ALA A 182 -0.34 -5.79 -15.88
CA ALA A 182 -1.46 -4.89 -16.20
C ALA A 182 -2.82 -5.61 -16.25
N HIS A 183 -2.83 -6.90 -16.64
CA HIS A 183 -4.03 -7.72 -16.75
C HIS A 183 -3.77 -9.12 -16.18
N GLY A 184 -4.32 -9.39 -14.98
CA GLY A 184 -4.10 -10.63 -14.23
C GLY A 184 -4.92 -11.83 -14.73
N HIS A 185 -6.03 -11.61 -15.41
CA HIS A 185 -6.86 -12.71 -15.93
C HIS A 185 -6.27 -13.26 -17.25
N HIS A 186 -5.13 -13.91 -17.15
CA HIS A 186 -4.32 -14.35 -18.28
C HIS A 186 -3.67 -15.71 -18.02
N GLN A 187 -3.49 -16.53 -19.08
CA GLN A 187 -2.89 -17.87 -18.96
C GLN A 187 -1.51 -17.87 -18.30
N LEU A 188 -0.64 -16.91 -18.63
CA LEU A 188 0.69 -16.79 -18.02
C LEU A 188 0.61 -16.53 -16.50
N VAL A 189 -0.40 -15.81 -16.05
CA VAL A 189 -0.63 -15.57 -14.60
C VAL A 189 -1.05 -16.86 -13.90
N LYS A 190 -1.94 -17.66 -14.53
CA LYS A 190 -2.31 -18.98 -14.02
C LYS A 190 -1.09 -19.89 -13.86
N GLU A 191 -0.23 -19.94 -14.87
CA GLU A 191 0.99 -20.73 -14.87
C GLU A 191 1.96 -20.24 -13.79
N ALA A 192 2.14 -18.91 -13.67
CA ALA A 192 3.00 -18.31 -12.66
C ALA A 192 2.52 -18.58 -11.23
N ILE A 193 1.21 -18.39 -10.93
CA ILE A 193 0.65 -18.71 -9.61
C ILE A 193 0.94 -20.16 -9.25
N ARG A 194 0.58 -21.10 -10.13
CA ARG A 194 0.76 -22.55 -9.88
C ARG A 194 2.22 -22.91 -9.68
N ARG A 195 3.10 -22.37 -10.50
CA ARG A 195 4.53 -22.64 -10.42
C ARG A 195 5.14 -22.10 -9.13
N ILE A 196 4.85 -20.84 -8.78
CA ILE A 196 5.32 -20.24 -7.52
C ILE A 196 4.83 -21.05 -6.32
N LYS A 197 3.53 -21.38 -6.28
CA LYS A 197 2.95 -22.17 -5.18
C LYS A 197 3.53 -23.59 -5.07
N ASN A 198 3.93 -24.19 -6.18
CA ASN A 198 4.53 -25.55 -6.20
C ASN A 198 6.02 -25.54 -5.81
N GLU A 199 6.75 -24.49 -6.16
CA GLU A 199 8.21 -24.39 -5.98
C GLU A 199 8.60 -23.58 -4.72
N THR A 200 7.64 -22.89 -4.08
CA THR A 200 7.85 -22.10 -2.87
C THR A 200 6.68 -22.23 -1.88
N ASN A 201 6.91 -21.88 -0.62
CA ASN A 201 5.86 -21.90 0.41
C ASN A 201 5.26 -20.49 0.68
N VAL A 202 5.49 -19.53 -0.20
CA VAL A 202 5.04 -18.14 0.01
C VAL A 202 3.58 -17.94 -0.41
N GLU A 203 2.98 -16.89 0.11
CA GLU A 203 1.67 -16.44 -0.34
C GLU A 203 1.77 -15.62 -1.64
N VAL A 204 0.73 -15.71 -2.46
CA VAL A 204 0.70 -15.05 -3.78
C VAL A 204 -0.45 -14.08 -3.85
N VAL A 205 -0.13 -12.80 -3.99
CA VAL A 205 -1.08 -11.76 -4.41
C VAL A 205 -1.15 -11.74 -5.93
N ALA A 206 -2.33 -11.92 -6.50
CA ALA A 206 -2.51 -11.95 -7.95
C ALA A 206 -3.42 -10.83 -8.45
N GLY A 207 -3.09 -10.25 -9.58
CA GLY A 207 -3.82 -9.15 -10.23
C GLY A 207 -2.99 -8.54 -11.36
N SER A 208 -3.43 -7.40 -11.94
CA SER A 208 -4.67 -6.68 -11.61
C SER A 208 -5.89 -7.27 -12.31
N ILE A 209 -7.01 -7.30 -11.61
CA ILE A 209 -8.29 -7.78 -12.13
C ILE A 209 -9.41 -6.76 -11.88
N ALA A 210 -10.57 -6.94 -12.51
CA ALA A 210 -11.70 -6.03 -12.35
C ALA A 210 -13.07 -6.71 -12.53
N THR A 211 -13.15 -8.05 -12.57
CA THR A 211 -14.40 -8.78 -12.86
C THR A 211 -14.59 -9.97 -11.94
N LYS A 212 -15.84 -10.34 -11.68
CA LYS A 212 -16.21 -11.54 -10.91
C LYS A 212 -15.56 -12.82 -11.45
N ARG A 213 -15.57 -12.99 -12.77
CA ARG A 213 -15.01 -14.20 -13.41
C ARG A 213 -13.50 -14.30 -13.15
N ALA A 214 -12.78 -13.18 -13.28
CA ALA A 214 -11.36 -13.16 -12.99
C ALA A 214 -11.08 -13.51 -11.50
N ALA A 215 -11.91 -13.00 -10.57
CA ALA A 215 -11.77 -13.34 -9.15
C ALA A 215 -11.91 -14.84 -8.91
N VAL A 216 -12.97 -15.47 -9.43
CA VAL A 216 -13.16 -16.94 -9.34
C VAL A 216 -11.94 -17.68 -9.87
N ASP A 217 -11.52 -17.37 -11.08
CA ASP A 217 -10.43 -18.09 -11.74
C ASP A 217 -9.10 -17.92 -10.98
N LEU A 218 -8.73 -16.72 -10.50
CA LEU A 218 -7.50 -16.50 -9.75
C LEU A 218 -7.50 -17.23 -8.41
N ILE A 219 -8.64 -17.27 -7.72
CA ILE A 219 -8.81 -18.05 -6.48
C ILE A 219 -8.61 -19.54 -6.75
N GLU A 220 -9.26 -20.08 -7.79
CA GLU A 220 -9.10 -21.48 -8.21
C GLU A 220 -7.67 -21.80 -8.65
N TRP A 221 -6.91 -20.83 -9.16
CA TRP A 221 -5.50 -21.03 -9.52
C TRP A 221 -4.57 -21.05 -8.30
N GLY A 222 -5.05 -20.60 -7.12
CA GLY A 222 -4.33 -20.66 -5.85
C GLY A 222 -3.84 -19.31 -5.33
N ALA A 223 -4.43 -18.18 -5.77
CA ALA A 223 -4.12 -16.88 -5.21
C ALA A 223 -4.53 -16.77 -3.73
N ASP A 224 -3.69 -16.15 -2.91
CA ASP A 224 -3.91 -15.92 -1.49
C ASP A 224 -4.47 -14.51 -1.20
N ALA A 225 -4.39 -13.61 -2.15
CA ALA A 225 -5.09 -12.31 -2.18
C ALA A 225 -5.27 -11.82 -3.62
N LEU A 226 -6.24 -10.93 -3.84
CA LEU A 226 -6.59 -10.37 -5.14
C LEU A 226 -6.29 -8.88 -5.21
N ARG A 227 -5.51 -8.42 -6.20
CA ARG A 227 -5.30 -7.01 -6.49
C ARG A 227 -6.30 -6.53 -7.53
N VAL A 228 -7.10 -5.51 -7.21
CA VAL A 228 -8.25 -5.06 -8.00
C VAL A 228 -8.05 -3.64 -8.51
N GLY A 229 -8.06 -3.48 -9.83
CA GLY A 229 -8.00 -2.18 -10.49
C GLY A 229 -7.32 -2.22 -11.86
N ILE A 230 -8.06 -1.92 -12.91
CA ILE A 230 -7.55 -1.81 -14.29
C ILE A 230 -7.88 -0.44 -14.85
N GLY A 231 -6.84 0.34 -15.15
CA GLY A 231 -6.98 1.66 -15.74
C GLY A 231 -7.37 2.78 -14.78
N ASN A 232 -7.24 2.58 -13.45
CA ASN A 232 -7.64 3.53 -12.41
C ASN A 232 -6.48 4.34 -11.81
N GLY A 233 -5.23 4.00 -12.14
CA GLY A 233 -4.05 4.70 -11.62
C GLY A 233 -3.97 6.15 -12.11
N SER A 234 -3.42 7.05 -11.28
CA SER A 234 -3.33 8.49 -11.55
C SER A 234 -2.49 8.86 -12.78
N LEU A 235 -1.56 8.01 -13.17
CA LEU A 235 -0.72 8.15 -14.37
C LEU A 235 -1.05 7.11 -15.45
N CYS A 236 -2.09 6.29 -15.24
CA CYS A 236 -2.47 5.22 -16.15
C CYS A 236 -3.24 5.77 -17.36
N GLU A 237 -2.79 5.42 -18.55
CA GLU A 237 -3.45 5.76 -19.83
C GLU A 237 -4.14 4.56 -20.48
N THR A 238 -4.18 3.40 -19.83
CA THR A 238 -4.73 2.16 -20.40
C THR A 238 -6.13 2.38 -20.99
N ARG A 239 -7.02 3.07 -20.28
CA ARG A 239 -8.38 3.35 -20.77
C ARG A 239 -8.39 4.25 -22.01
N ILE A 240 -7.48 5.21 -22.07
CA ILE A 240 -7.37 6.16 -23.20
C ILE A 240 -6.76 5.46 -24.42
N ARG A 241 -5.76 4.62 -24.18
CA ARG A 241 -4.99 3.94 -25.24
C ARG A 241 -5.71 2.73 -25.83
N THR A 242 -6.40 1.98 -24.96
CA THR A 242 -6.96 0.66 -25.33
C THR A 242 -8.48 0.62 -25.28
N GLY A 243 -9.12 1.57 -24.62
CA GLY A 243 -10.56 1.52 -24.31
C GLY A 243 -10.93 0.50 -23.22
N VAL A 244 -9.93 -0.20 -22.63
CA VAL A 244 -10.15 -1.25 -21.63
C VAL A 244 -9.98 -0.71 -20.21
N GLY A 245 -10.91 -1.06 -19.32
CA GLY A 245 -10.87 -0.71 -17.90
C GLY A 245 -12.25 -0.72 -17.28
N VAL A 246 -12.28 -0.76 -15.95
CA VAL A 246 -13.53 -0.74 -15.15
C VAL A 246 -13.39 0.31 -14.05
N PRO A 247 -14.40 1.18 -13.83
CA PRO A 247 -14.44 2.09 -12.69
C PRO A 247 -14.30 1.35 -11.37
N GLN A 248 -13.52 1.92 -10.43
CA GLN A 248 -12.99 1.20 -9.27
C GLN A 248 -14.06 0.69 -8.32
N VAL A 249 -15.09 1.48 -8.04
CA VAL A 249 -16.20 1.07 -7.16
C VAL A 249 -16.91 -0.16 -7.73
N SER A 250 -17.23 -0.16 -9.03
CA SER A 250 -17.87 -1.30 -9.67
C SER A 250 -16.98 -2.53 -9.71
N ALA A 251 -15.66 -2.36 -9.92
CA ALA A 251 -14.71 -3.46 -9.88
C ALA A 251 -14.62 -4.07 -8.47
N LEU A 252 -14.58 -3.24 -7.42
CA LEU A 252 -14.57 -3.70 -6.03
C LEU A 252 -15.85 -4.46 -5.67
N ILE A 253 -17.03 -3.92 -5.97
CA ILE A 253 -18.32 -4.59 -5.72
C ILE A 253 -18.33 -5.98 -6.38
N ASP A 254 -17.92 -6.07 -7.64
CA ASP A 254 -17.92 -7.33 -8.37
C ASP A 254 -16.91 -8.33 -7.79
N VAL A 255 -15.68 -7.92 -7.49
CA VAL A 255 -14.62 -8.82 -7.01
C VAL A 255 -14.83 -9.19 -5.54
N CYS A 256 -15.10 -8.22 -4.65
CA CYS A 256 -15.31 -8.49 -3.23
C CYS A 256 -16.48 -9.45 -2.99
N SER A 257 -17.57 -9.34 -3.78
CA SER A 257 -18.70 -10.29 -3.67
C SER A 257 -18.36 -11.76 -3.95
N VAL A 258 -17.25 -12.02 -4.60
CA VAL A 258 -16.70 -13.38 -4.84
C VAL A 258 -15.67 -13.73 -3.78
N ALA A 259 -14.73 -12.83 -3.53
CA ALA A 259 -13.61 -13.03 -2.62
C ALA A 259 -14.06 -13.34 -1.18
N ASP A 260 -15.13 -12.67 -0.74
CA ASP A 260 -15.75 -12.82 0.59
C ASP A 260 -16.22 -14.27 0.83
N ASN A 261 -16.89 -14.87 -0.16
CA ASN A 261 -17.35 -16.25 -0.08
C ASN A 261 -16.21 -17.28 -0.01
N HIS A 262 -14.99 -16.90 -0.32
CA HIS A 262 -13.80 -17.73 -0.32
C HIS A 262 -12.78 -17.33 0.75
N SER A 263 -13.10 -16.33 1.59
CA SER A 263 -12.20 -15.76 2.60
C SER A 263 -10.83 -15.37 2.01
N VAL A 264 -10.85 -14.73 0.82
CA VAL A 264 -9.65 -14.26 0.12
C VAL A 264 -9.60 -12.74 0.22
N PRO A 265 -8.56 -12.15 0.85
CA PRO A 265 -8.42 -10.71 0.97
C PRO A 265 -8.33 -9.99 -0.38
N VAL A 266 -8.89 -8.78 -0.44
CA VAL A 266 -8.89 -7.92 -1.63
C VAL A 266 -8.09 -6.66 -1.37
N ILE A 267 -7.17 -6.33 -2.27
CA ILE A 267 -6.38 -5.11 -2.28
C ILE A 267 -6.95 -4.17 -3.34
N ALA A 268 -7.52 -3.03 -2.93
CA ALA A 268 -8.02 -2.01 -3.85
C ALA A 268 -6.85 -1.21 -4.43
N ASP A 269 -6.60 -1.29 -5.74
CA ASP A 269 -5.50 -0.60 -6.41
C ASP A 269 -5.97 0.42 -7.43
N GLY A 270 -5.59 1.68 -7.21
CA GLY A 270 -5.88 2.79 -8.10
C GLY A 270 -7.16 3.56 -7.80
N GLY A 271 -7.21 4.80 -8.27
CA GLY A 271 -8.33 5.71 -8.04
C GLY A 271 -8.28 6.45 -6.70
N ILE A 272 -7.31 6.17 -5.84
CA ILE A 272 -7.17 6.73 -4.50
C ILE A 272 -6.52 8.12 -4.57
N ARG A 273 -7.26 9.15 -4.18
CA ARG A 273 -6.81 10.56 -4.19
C ARG A 273 -6.89 11.19 -2.82
N TYR A 274 -7.81 10.72 -1.98
CA TYR A 274 -8.13 11.26 -0.66
C TYR A 274 -8.27 10.12 0.36
N VAL A 275 -8.18 10.44 1.63
CA VAL A 275 -8.43 9.49 2.72
C VAL A 275 -9.84 8.88 2.64
N GLY A 276 -10.83 9.66 2.24
CA GLY A 276 -12.20 9.17 2.02
C GLY A 276 -12.30 8.06 0.96
N ASP A 277 -11.42 8.04 -0.06
CA ASP A 277 -11.40 6.96 -1.04
C ASP A 277 -10.89 5.65 -0.42
N VAL A 278 -9.96 5.75 0.56
CA VAL A 278 -9.51 4.59 1.36
C VAL A 278 -10.68 4.03 2.17
N ALA A 279 -11.39 4.88 2.92
CA ALA A 279 -12.55 4.46 3.68
C ALA A 279 -13.64 3.81 2.81
N LYS A 280 -13.95 4.41 1.65
CA LYS A 280 -14.89 3.83 0.67
C LYS A 280 -14.43 2.48 0.16
N SER A 281 -13.13 2.30 -0.10
CA SER A 281 -12.57 1.01 -0.54
C SER A 281 -12.77 -0.08 0.51
N LEU A 282 -12.45 0.22 1.78
CA LEU A 282 -12.66 -0.71 2.89
C LEU A 282 -14.16 -1.05 3.06
N GLY A 283 -15.04 -0.04 3.08
CA GLY A 283 -16.47 -0.24 3.19
C GLY A 283 -17.10 -1.04 2.04
N LEU A 284 -16.45 -1.09 0.87
CA LEU A 284 -16.86 -1.92 -0.27
C LEU A 284 -16.36 -3.37 -0.19
N GLY A 285 -15.64 -3.74 0.88
CA GLY A 285 -15.15 -5.08 1.11
C GLY A 285 -13.67 -5.30 0.81
N ALA A 286 -12.91 -4.25 0.45
CA ALA A 286 -11.46 -4.39 0.35
C ALA A 286 -10.84 -4.55 1.75
N SER A 287 -9.87 -5.46 1.90
CA SER A 287 -9.12 -5.64 3.14
C SER A 287 -8.02 -4.60 3.29
N SER A 288 -7.45 -4.14 2.18
CA SER A 288 -6.40 -3.11 2.17
C SER A 288 -6.43 -2.29 0.89
N VAL A 289 -5.66 -1.19 0.89
CA VAL A 289 -5.67 -0.23 -0.22
C VAL A 289 -4.24 0.04 -0.70
N MET A 290 -3.99 -0.20 -1.98
CA MET A 290 -2.69 0.09 -2.60
C MET A 290 -2.61 1.54 -3.04
N VAL A 291 -1.57 2.21 -2.58
CA VAL A 291 -1.35 3.65 -2.74
C VAL A 291 -0.09 3.93 -3.54
N GLY A 292 -0.20 4.72 -4.59
CA GLY A 292 0.92 5.25 -5.37
C GLY A 292 1.01 6.76 -5.25
N SER A 293 0.03 7.49 -5.82
CA SER A 293 0.07 8.95 -5.92
C SER A 293 0.07 9.70 -4.59
N LEU A 294 -0.59 9.21 -3.55
CA LEU A 294 -0.54 9.84 -2.24
C LEU A 294 0.87 9.83 -1.66
N PHE A 295 1.61 8.72 -1.81
CA PHE A 295 2.99 8.60 -1.34
C PHE A 295 4.01 9.24 -2.27
N SER A 296 3.67 9.48 -3.53
CA SER A 296 4.58 10.12 -4.48
C SER A 296 5.08 11.47 -3.96
N GLY A 297 6.37 11.77 -4.14
CA GLY A 297 7.00 13.01 -3.67
C GLY A 297 7.40 13.02 -2.21
N THR A 298 7.23 11.94 -1.45
CA THR A 298 7.72 11.86 -0.08
C THR A 298 9.23 11.62 -0.02
N LYS A 299 9.83 11.84 1.14
CA LYS A 299 11.27 11.65 1.38
C LYS A 299 11.72 10.22 1.06
N GLU A 300 10.89 9.24 1.41
CA GLU A 300 11.17 7.82 1.35
C GLU A 300 11.01 7.22 -0.05
N THR A 301 10.31 7.90 -0.97
CA THR A 301 10.23 7.47 -2.37
C THR A 301 11.61 7.50 -3.04
N PRO A 302 11.90 6.59 -3.99
CA PRO A 302 13.13 6.61 -4.78
C PRO A 302 13.34 7.92 -5.56
N GLY A 303 14.57 8.16 -5.96
CA GLY A 303 14.98 9.33 -6.75
C GLY A 303 15.36 10.55 -5.91
N GLU A 304 16.07 11.46 -6.56
CA GLU A 304 16.62 12.68 -5.95
C GLU A 304 15.56 13.79 -5.84
N ILE A 305 15.80 14.72 -4.91
CA ILE A 305 15.01 15.95 -4.80
C ILE A 305 15.49 16.93 -5.87
N ILE A 306 14.57 17.37 -6.70
CA ILE A 306 14.79 18.35 -7.76
C ILE A 306 14.44 19.73 -7.21
N LYS A 307 15.41 20.65 -7.25
CA LYS A 307 15.22 22.05 -6.87
C LYS A 307 14.88 22.89 -8.08
N GLN A 308 13.85 23.73 -7.97
CA GLN A 308 13.44 24.68 -9.00
C GLN A 308 13.27 26.08 -8.40
N GLY A 309 13.71 27.10 -9.13
CA GLY A 309 13.73 28.49 -8.67
C GLY A 309 14.98 28.83 -7.86
N GLU A 310 15.09 30.11 -7.47
CA GLU A 310 16.15 30.65 -6.64
C GLU A 310 15.60 31.13 -5.30
N TRP A 311 16.45 31.07 -4.26
CA TRP A 311 16.05 31.58 -2.94
C TRP A 311 15.60 33.04 -3.02
N PRO A 312 14.48 33.45 -2.37
CA PRO A 312 13.66 32.70 -1.42
C PRO A 312 12.51 31.89 -2.04
N ASN A 313 12.39 31.82 -3.37
CA ASN A 313 11.29 31.14 -4.08
C ASN A 313 11.65 29.71 -4.55
N GLU A 314 12.69 29.12 -3.96
CA GLU A 314 13.07 27.72 -4.25
C GLU A 314 11.93 26.76 -3.88
N ARG A 315 11.57 25.87 -4.79
CA ARG A 315 10.60 24.79 -4.58
C ARG A 315 11.25 23.44 -4.82
N LEU A 316 10.86 22.46 -4.02
CA LEU A 316 11.37 21.10 -4.06
C LEU A 316 10.36 20.18 -4.76
N TYR A 317 10.87 19.31 -5.62
CA TYR A 317 10.07 18.36 -6.40
C TYR A 317 10.73 16.99 -6.41
N LYS A 318 9.95 15.96 -6.76
CA LYS A 318 10.46 14.61 -7.10
C LYS A 318 9.80 14.11 -8.38
N LYS A 319 10.46 13.21 -9.09
CA LYS A 319 9.90 12.52 -10.26
C LYS A 319 8.89 11.48 -9.81
N TYR A 320 7.75 11.45 -10.48
CA TYR A 320 6.73 10.41 -10.34
C TYR A 320 6.34 9.89 -11.71
N ARG A 321 6.44 8.56 -11.93
CA ARG A 321 6.14 7.93 -13.21
C ARG A 321 5.39 6.61 -13.05
N GLY A 322 4.51 6.33 -14.02
CA GLY A 322 3.85 5.04 -14.12
C GLY A 322 4.81 3.97 -14.62
N SER A 323 4.67 2.74 -14.15
CA SER A 323 5.50 1.59 -14.56
C SER A 323 5.44 1.30 -16.08
N ALA A 324 4.35 1.70 -16.75
CA ALA A 324 4.16 1.61 -18.19
C ALA A 324 4.43 2.93 -18.93
N SER A 325 5.04 3.94 -18.28
CA SER A 325 5.45 5.20 -18.93
C SER A 325 6.61 4.97 -19.90
N LEU A 326 6.73 5.84 -20.90
CA LEU A 326 7.86 5.78 -21.87
C LEU A 326 9.21 5.83 -21.13
N ASP A 327 9.37 6.76 -20.18
CA ASP A 327 10.61 6.90 -19.41
C ASP A 327 11.00 5.61 -18.68
N SER A 328 10.00 4.98 -17.99
CA SER A 328 10.25 3.73 -17.27
C SER A 328 10.57 2.56 -18.19
N LYS A 329 9.98 2.55 -19.40
CA LYS A 329 10.24 1.53 -20.42
C LYS A 329 11.61 1.71 -21.08
N LEU A 330 11.98 2.95 -21.42
CA LEU A 330 13.31 3.24 -21.98
C LEU A 330 14.44 2.85 -21.06
N ASP A 331 14.31 3.07 -19.75
CA ASP A 331 15.29 2.63 -18.75
C ASP A 331 15.47 1.10 -18.71
N ARG A 332 14.49 0.33 -19.23
CA ARG A 332 14.54 -1.13 -19.36
C ARG A 332 14.88 -1.61 -20.78
N GLY A 333 15.19 -0.69 -21.72
CA GLY A 333 15.43 -1.01 -23.12
C GLY A 333 14.16 -1.34 -23.93
N GLU A 334 12.98 -0.96 -23.44
CA GLU A 334 11.69 -1.16 -24.09
C GLU A 334 11.17 0.18 -24.64
N SER A 335 10.41 0.14 -25.74
CA SER A 335 9.79 1.36 -26.31
C SER A 335 8.33 1.20 -26.73
N ASN A 336 7.80 -0.03 -26.68
CA ASN A 336 6.48 -0.37 -27.16
C ASN A 336 5.42 -0.39 -26.04
N ASN A 337 4.14 -0.31 -26.42
CA ASN A 337 2.99 -0.45 -25.49
C ASN A 337 3.03 0.53 -24.31
N VAL A 338 3.28 1.81 -24.59
CA VAL A 338 3.28 2.86 -23.55
C VAL A 338 1.84 3.14 -23.12
N GLU A 339 1.55 2.93 -21.83
CA GLU A 339 0.22 3.12 -21.23
C GLU A 339 0.28 3.95 -19.93
N GLY A 340 1.29 4.79 -19.77
CA GLY A 340 1.46 5.63 -18.60
C GLY A 340 2.27 6.90 -18.87
N ASN A 341 2.17 7.84 -17.95
CA ASN A 341 2.83 9.15 -17.98
C ASN A 341 3.89 9.28 -16.91
N SER A 342 4.72 10.33 -17.03
CA SER A 342 5.65 10.80 -16.00
C SER A 342 5.42 12.28 -15.71
N LYS A 343 5.60 12.69 -14.45
CA LYS A 343 5.49 14.08 -13.98
C LYS A 343 6.52 14.36 -12.89
N ILE A 344 6.89 15.62 -12.74
CA ILE A 344 7.49 16.13 -11.50
C ILE A 344 6.36 16.63 -10.61
N ILE A 345 6.45 16.29 -9.32
CA ILE A 345 5.44 16.62 -8.31
C ILE A 345 6.13 17.28 -7.11
N GLU A 346 5.40 18.11 -6.42
CA GLU A 346 5.91 18.79 -5.24
C GLU A 346 6.38 17.81 -4.16
N TYR A 347 7.49 18.13 -3.49
CA TYR A 347 8.02 17.36 -2.38
C TYR A 347 7.13 17.51 -1.15
N LYS A 348 6.71 16.38 -0.56
CA LYS A 348 5.70 16.34 0.51
C LYS A 348 6.29 16.11 1.91
N GLY A 349 7.61 16.01 2.05
CA GLY A 349 8.23 15.66 3.32
C GLY A 349 8.15 14.16 3.64
N LYS A 350 8.14 13.79 4.92
CA LYS A 350 8.13 12.39 5.38
C LYS A 350 6.79 11.70 5.12
N VAL A 351 6.82 10.43 4.71
CA VAL A 351 5.62 9.61 4.43
C VAL A 351 4.77 9.36 5.67
N ILE A 352 5.37 9.33 6.85
CA ILE A 352 4.67 9.12 8.13
C ILE A 352 3.51 10.10 8.34
N ARG A 353 3.66 11.36 7.92
CA ARG A 353 2.58 12.36 8.03
C ARG A 353 1.35 11.98 7.22
N ILE A 354 1.55 11.41 6.03
CA ILE A 354 0.45 10.96 5.17
C ILE A 354 -0.20 9.71 5.78
N ILE A 355 0.59 8.82 6.37
CA ILE A 355 0.08 7.61 7.02
C ILE A 355 -0.76 7.97 8.25
N SER A 356 -0.28 8.89 9.10
CA SER A 356 -1.05 9.41 10.25
C SER A 356 -2.36 10.04 9.80
N ASP A 357 -2.35 10.89 8.76
CA ASP A 357 -3.57 11.52 8.22
C ASP A 357 -4.58 10.46 7.71
N ILE A 358 -4.09 9.42 7.03
CA ILE A 358 -4.94 8.29 6.59
C ILE A 358 -5.54 7.57 7.80
N ARG A 359 -4.74 7.26 8.81
CA ARG A 359 -5.17 6.56 10.03
C ARG A 359 -6.25 7.34 10.77
N ASP A 360 -6.04 8.62 10.99
CA ASP A 360 -6.98 9.50 11.69
C ASP A 360 -8.28 9.68 10.90
N GLY A 361 -8.18 9.81 9.58
CA GLY A 361 -9.34 9.87 8.72
C GLY A 361 -10.14 8.58 8.69
N LEU A 362 -9.48 7.41 8.70
CA LEU A 362 -10.15 6.11 8.82
C LEU A 362 -10.85 5.95 10.17
N ARG A 363 -10.18 6.23 11.30
CA ARG A 363 -10.78 6.21 12.62
C ARG A 363 -12.00 7.12 12.70
N SER A 364 -11.94 8.29 12.05
CA SER A 364 -13.08 9.19 11.93
C SER A 364 -14.23 8.55 11.13
N ALA A 365 -13.95 7.96 9.96
CA ALA A 365 -14.98 7.31 9.13
C ALA A 365 -15.65 6.15 9.87
N PHE A 366 -14.88 5.32 10.57
CA PHE A 366 -15.38 4.22 11.38
C PHE A 366 -16.28 4.73 12.53
N SER A 367 -15.85 5.80 13.19
CA SER A 367 -16.63 6.44 14.25
C SER A 367 -17.99 6.97 13.73
N TYR A 368 -18.04 7.54 12.52
CA TYR A 368 -19.30 7.99 11.91
C TYR A 368 -20.27 6.85 11.54
N VAL A 369 -19.75 5.65 11.34
CA VAL A 369 -20.55 4.45 11.03
C VAL A 369 -20.86 3.64 12.31
N GLY A 370 -20.17 3.94 13.40
CA GLY A 370 -20.25 3.20 14.66
C GLY A 370 -19.56 1.83 14.61
N ALA A 371 -18.50 1.71 13.83
CA ALA A 371 -17.76 0.47 13.62
C ALA A 371 -16.47 0.44 14.45
N SER A 372 -16.22 -0.69 15.12
CA SER A 372 -15.04 -0.92 15.98
C SER A 372 -13.81 -1.42 15.24
N ASP A 373 -14.00 -2.12 14.14
CA ASP A 373 -12.94 -2.74 13.34
C ASP A 373 -13.32 -2.82 11.85
N VAL A 374 -12.41 -3.31 11.00
CA VAL A 374 -12.59 -3.35 9.55
C VAL A 374 -13.78 -4.23 9.13
N LEU A 375 -13.99 -5.39 9.74
CA LEU A 375 -15.09 -6.29 9.39
C LEU A 375 -16.43 -5.71 9.83
N ASP A 376 -16.48 -5.10 11.01
CA ASP A 376 -17.65 -4.39 11.51
C ASP A 376 -17.99 -3.19 10.60
N PHE A 377 -16.97 -2.44 10.15
CA PHE A 377 -17.14 -1.34 9.19
C PHE A 377 -17.73 -1.82 7.85
N GLN A 378 -17.19 -2.91 7.29
CA GLN A 378 -17.71 -3.51 6.06
C GLN A 378 -19.18 -3.93 6.21
N SER A 379 -19.52 -4.56 7.34
CA SER A 379 -20.88 -5.03 7.61
C SER A 379 -21.90 -3.89 7.80
N LYS A 380 -21.45 -2.74 8.33
CA LYS A 380 -22.28 -1.58 8.64
C LYS A 380 -22.34 -0.56 7.52
N CYS A 381 -21.37 -0.54 6.59
CA CYS A 381 -21.34 0.45 5.53
C CYS A 381 -22.57 0.38 4.62
N GLU A 382 -23.21 1.52 4.46
CA GLU A 382 -24.21 1.77 3.42
C GLU A 382 -23.76 2.92 2.54
N PHE A 383 -24.09 2.86 1.26
CA PHE A 383 -23.67 3.85 0.30
C PHE A 383 -24.85 4.54 -0.35
N VAL A 384 -24.75 5.86 -0.51
CA VAL A 384 -25.65 6.65 -1.34
C VAL A 384 -24.94 7.06 -2.62
N ARG A 385 -25.71 7.14 -3.70
CA ARG A 385 -25.21 7.73 -4.94
C ARG A 385 -25.20 9.24 -4.83
N VAL A 386 -24.14 9.84 -5.37
CA VAL A 386 -23.91 11.29 -5.37
C VAL A 386 -24.04 11.81 -6.80
N THR A 387 -24.76 12.90 -6.99
CA THR A 387 -24.83 13.60 -8.28
C THR A 387 -23.58 14.47 -8.50
N SER A 388 -23.36 14.93 -9.73
CA SER A 388 -22.27 15.86 -10.03
C SER A 388 -22.33 17.13 -9.16
N ASN A 389 -23.52 17.63 -8.81
CA ASN A 389 -23.71 18.77 -7.91
C ASN A 389 -23.29 18.42 -6.47
N GLY A 390 -23.63 17.21 -5.99
CA GLY A 390 -23.20 16.74 -4.68
C GLY A 390 -21.67 16.58 -4.58
N THR A 391 -21.01 16.17 -5.67
CA THR A 391 -19.56 16.10 -5.74
C THR A 391 -18.91 17.50 -5.68
N ILE A 392 -19.58 18.53 -6.25
CA ILE A 392 -19.12 19.92 -6.15
C ILE A 392 -19.33 20.46 -4.72
N GLU A 393 -20.48 20.16 -4.10
CA GLU A 393 -20.81 20.53 -2.73
C GLU A 393 -19.80 19.97 -1.71
N ALA A 394 -19.29 18.75 -1.94
CA ALA A 394 -18.30 18.12 -1.07
C ALA A 394 -16.95 18.85 -1.00
N LYS A 395 -16.69 19.83 -1.89
CA LYS A 395 -15.45 20.60 -1.90
C LYS A 395 -15.55 21.82 -0.99
N PRO A 396 -14.50 22.14 -0.20
CA PRO A 396 -14.46 23.34 0.63
C PRO A 396 -14.53 24.59 -0.24
N HIS A 397 -15.68 25.28 -0.28
CA HIS A 397 -15.85 26.42 -1.19
C HIS A 397 -15.23 27.74 -0.69
N LEU A 398 -14.87 27.83 0.59
CA LEU A 398 -14.23 29.05 1.15
C LEU A 398 -12.75 29.17 0.74
N LEU A 399 -12.11 28.07 0.31
CA LEU A 399 -10.70 28.05 -0.10
C LEU A 399 -10.51 28.24 -1.61
N SER A 400 -11.59 28.36 -2.37
CA SER A 400 -11.58 28.47 -3.85
C SER A 400 -11.92 29.87 -4.37
N ARG A 401 -11.86 30.91 -3.51
CA ARG A 401 -12.03 32.33 -3.91
C ARG A 401 -10.73 33.06 -4.00
#